data_b351e1ee8a22d10c8b5ac870702e3ff6
#
_entry.id   b351e1ee8a22d10c8b5ac870702e3ff6
#
_cell.length_a   1.000
_cell.length_b   1.000
_cell.length_c   1.000
_cell.angle_alpha   90.00
_cell.angle_beta   90.00
_cell.angle_gamma   90.00
#
_symmetry.space_group_name_H-M   'P 1'
#
loop_
_entity.id
_entity.type
_entity.pdbx_description
1 polymer ?
#
loop_
_entity_poly.entity_id
_entity_poly.type
_entity_poly.pdbx_seq_one_letter_code
_entity_poly.pdbx_strand_id
1 'polypeptide(L)'
;AENTRVTSNHSPLLGREAGGEAYINWLRSMFKDVLGMEVFAGVYMTGILPIKKYKTQSAMNNFFEYSMVEPRKMASFFGFTKEEVKALAAKHGMDFDELEKWYDGYQIGPQPSMFNPNSVMQAVDIGRCRSFWASTGTFDSISGYINMNFDGLKEDIIEMLAGGRVKVDPTGFQNDLSEVHSRDDVLTVLIHLGYLSYDWRRDECFIPNREVAGEMVNAIKSVRWTSIVNALQQSERLLEATLRGDEQTVARMVAEAHTENASIIRYSDENSMACVLSIAYYYAHGDYIFHREYQTGLGFADLVLMPRKNTSTPAIIVELKYNDTADTAIDQIHHGIYDLPICDLLFDRNSADIIVNSKFVNCKYNDILLVGISYDKKAKEHQCRIERIGLFLGSLRS
;
A
#
# COMPACT_ATOMS: atom_id res chain seq x y z
N ALA A 1 43.28 31.81 -10.32
CA ALA A 1 41.86 31.62 -10.64
C ALA A 1 41.52 30.15 -10.30
N GLU A 2 41.13 29.92 -9.07
CA GLU A 2 40.66 28.59 -8.59
C GLU A 2 39.17 28.48 -8.83
N ASN A 3 38.84 27.51 -9.63
CA ASN A 3 37.43 27.08 -9.87
C ASN A 3 36.91 26.34 -8.66
N THR A 4 36.19 27.00 -7.79
CA THR A 4 35.41 26.36 -6.73
C THR A 4 34.12 25.87 -7.34
N ARG A 5 34.03 24.59 -7.70
CA ARG A 5 32.77 23.91 -8.00
C ARG A 5 31.91 23.87 -6.76
N VAL A 6 30.89 24.69 -6.72
CA VAL A 6 29.79 24.57 -5.76
C VAL A 6 28.92 23.41 -6.20
N THR A 7 29.05 22.26 -5.54
CA THR A 7 28.09 21.17 -5.63
C THR A 7 26.86 21.53 -4.79
N SER A 8 25.86 22.13 -5.42
CA SER A 8 24.59 22.45 -4.82
C SER A 8 23.67 21.24 -4.94
N ASN A 9 23.44 20.51 -3.87
CA ASN A 9 22.22 19.70 -3.71
C ASN A 9 21.85 19.40 -2.25
N HIS A 10 22.23 20.28 -1.33
CA HIS A 10 21.62 20.27 0.01
C HIS A 10 21.30 21.72 0.34
N SER A 11 20.04 21.96 0.76
CA SER A 11 19.71 23.25 1.35
C SER A 11 20.74 23.56 2.43
N PRO A 12 21.53 24.63 2.34
CA PRO A 12 22.65 24.90 3.24
C PRO A 12 22.23 25.04 4.71
N LEU A 13 20.93 25.14 4.97
CA LEU A 13 20.32 25.41 6.27
C LEU A 13 19.85 24.16 7.02
N LEU A 14 19.71 23.01 6.34
CA LEU A 14 19.17 21.78 6.95
C LEU A 14 20.22 20.72 7.27
N GLY A 15 21.46 20.88 6.82
CA GLY A 15 22.51 19.87 6.91
C GLY A 15 23.62 20.11 7.96
N ARG A 16 23.53 21.18 8.75
CA ARG A 16 24.48 21.44 9.84
C ARG A 16 23.71 21.91 11.07
N GLU A 17 23.95 21.31 12.24
CA GLU A 17 23.30 21.67 13.50
C GLU A 17 23.30 23.18 13.76
N ALA A 18 24.43 23.85 13.56
CA ALA A 18 24.55 25.30 13.72
C ALA A 18 23.66 26.10 12.72
N GLY A 19 23.46 25.61 11.51
CA GLY A 19 22.62 26.25 10.52
C GLY A 19 21.12 26.10 10.81
N GLY A 20 20.71 24.94 11.31
CA GLY A 20 19.32 24.67 11.68
C GLY A 20 18.90 25.50 12.91
N GLU A 21 19.73 25.58 13.92
CA GLU A 21 19.47 26.40 15.11
C GLU A 21 19.40 27.89 14.78
N ALA A 22 20.32 28.40 13.96
CA ALA A 22 20.30 29.77 13.49
C ALA A 22 19.01 30.11 12.72
N TYR A 23 18.51 29.18 11.87
CA TYR A 23 17.27 29.34 11.13
C TYR A 23 16.04 29.39 12.07
N ILE A 24 15.95 28.51 13.06
CA ILE A 24 14.88 28.54 14.05
C ILE A 24 14.92 29.81 14.88
N ASN A 25 16.09 30.27 15.29
CA ASN A 25 16.25 31.53 16.02
C ASN A 25 15.85 32.72 15.16
N TRP A 26 16.15 32.71 13.87
CA TRP A 26 15.72 33.75 12.94
C TRP A 26 14.18 33.77 12.79
N LEU A 27 13.53 32.60 12.60
CA LEU A 27 12.07 32.50 12.57
C LEU A 27 11.44 32.99 13.88
N ARG A 28 12.05 32.65 15.01
CA ARG A 28 11.62 33.10 16.32
C ARG A 28 11.66 34.63 16.43
N SER A 29 12.79 35.25 16.08
CA SER A 29 12.92 36.73 16.09
C SER A 29 11.90 37.37 15.17
N MET A 30 11.65 36.81 13.99
CA MET A 30 10.71 37.36 13.04
C MET A 30 9.25 37.27 13.50
N PHE A 31 8.82 36.19 14.14
CA PHE A 31 7.41 35.92 14.38
C PHE A 31 7.00 35.89 15.85
N LYS A 32 7.94 35.84 16.80
CA LYS A 32 7.63 35.73 18.23
C LYS A 32 8.07 36.97 19.02
N ASP A 33 8.98 37.74 18.54
CA ASP A 33 9.39 38.99 19.19
C ASP A 33 8.29 40.05 19.05
N VAL A 34 8.28 41.02 19.99
CA VAL A 34 7.22 42.03 20.10
C VAL A 34 7.02 42.80 18.77
N LEU A 35 8.12 43.15 18.09
CA LEU A 35 8.05 43.82 16.79
C LEU A 35 7.42 42.96 15.71
N GLY A 36 7.69 41.67 15.70
CA GLY A 36 7.09 40.73 14.76
C GLY A 36 5.58 40.61 14.96
N MET A 37 5.12 40.56 16.23
CA MET A 37 3.69 40.46 16.55
C MET A 37 2.90 41.75 16.19
N GLU A 38 3.55 42.91 16.16
CA GLU A 38 2.92 44.18 15.72
C GLU A 38 2.82 44.26 14.20
N VAL A 39 3.73 43.59 13.45
CA VAL A 39 3.80 43.68 11.98
C VAL A 39 2.94 42.65 11.29
N PHE A 40 2.86 41.43 11.83
CA PHE A 40 2.19 40.28 11.18
C PHE A 40 0.82 39.99 11.82
N ALA A 41 -0.25 40.19 11.05
CA ALA A 41 -1.61 39.82 11.46
C ALA A 41 -1.82 38.28 11.46
N GLY A 42 -1.02 37.53 10.72
CA GLY A 42 -1.03 36.07 10.65
C GLY A 42 0.12 35.58 9.80
N VAL A 43 0.56 34.35 10.05
CA VAL A 43 1.64 33.70 9.31
C VAL A 43 1.22 32.27 8.96
N TYR A 44 1.40 31.90 7.70
CA TYR A 44 1.21 30.55 7.20
C TYR A 44 2.51 30.06 6.57
N MET A 45 3.04 28.96 7.11
CA MET A 45 4.28 28.35 6.64
C MET A 45 3.98 26.94 6.11
N THR A 46 4.61 26.56 5.01
CA THR A 46 4.56 25.22 4.44
C THR A 46 5.96 24.66 4.27
N GLY A 47 6.09 23.36 4.39
CA GLY A 47 7.33 22.62 4.19
C GLY A 47 7.04 21.14 3.92
N ILE A 48 8.03 20.43 3.39
CA ILE A 48 7.92 18.98 3.13
C ILE A 48 7.93 18.21 4.45
N LEU A 49 8.76 18.62 5.40
CA LEU A 49 8.86 18.05 6.73
C LEU A 49 8.44 19.05 7.78
N PRO A 50 7.91 18.57 8.91
CA PRO A 50 7.73 19.41 10.09
C PRO A 50 9.04 20.05 10.53
N ILE A 51 8.96 21.18 11.23
CA ILE A 51 10.16 21.87 11.72
C ILE A 51 10.88 21.00 12.75
N LYS A 52 12.20 20.86 12.62
CA LYS A 52 13.03 20.10 13.56
C LYS A 52 12.78 20.54 15.01
N LYS A 53 12.56 19.56 15.89
CA LYS A 53 12.40 19.79 17.33
C LYS A 53 13.79 19.90 17.98
N TYR A 54 14.28 21.11 18.12
CA TYR A 54 15.49 21.36 18.90
C TYR A 54 15.21 21.29 20.42
N LYS A 55 16.25 21.05 21.22
CA LYS A 55 16.19 20.98 22.70
C LYS A 55 15.44 22.15 23.38
N THR A 56 15.24 23.24 22.67
CA THR A 56 14.40 24.38 23.07
C THR A 56 13.00 24.27 22.46
N GLN A 57 12.19 23.30 22.93
CA GLN A 57 10.79 23.08 22.49
C GLN A 57 9.89 24.34 22.50
N SER A 58 10.30 25.39 23.16
CA SER A 58 9.55 26.65 23.26
C SER A 58 9.82 27.67 22.15
N ALA A 59 10.71 27.37 21.18
CA ALA A 59 11.14 28.38 20.22
C ALA A 59 10.01 28.87 19.32
N MET A 60 9.14 27.95 18.85
CA MET A 60 8.06 28.19 17.89
C MET A 60 6.67 27.80 18.42
N ASN A 61 6.45 27.87 19.74
CA ASN A 61 5.18 27.46 20.38
C ASN A 61 3.98 28.41 20.10
N ASN A 62 4.18 29.48 19.35
CA ASN A 62 3.13 30.37 18.86
C ASN A 62 2.53 29.88 17.53
N PHE A 63 3.06 28.79 16.92
CA PHE A 63 2.49 28.16 15.74
C PHE A 63 1.74 26.89 16.10
N PHE A 64 0.62 26.67 15.40
CA PHE A 64 -0.01 25.35 15.34
C PHE A 64 0.62 24.58 14.19
N GLU A 65 1.19 23.43 14.48
CA GLU A 65 1.74 22.52 13.48
C GLU A 65 0.67 21.52 13.03
N TYR A 66 0.61 21.31 11.72
CA TYR A 66 -0.24 20.34 11.07
C TYR A 66 0.65 19.46 10.17
N SER A 67 0.63 18.18 10.35
CA SER A 67 1.48 17.24 9.60
C SER A 67 0.68 16.07 9.06
N MET A 68 1.31 15.21 8.26
CA MET A 68 0.69 13.97 7.77
C MET A 68 0.27 13.05 8.91
N VAL A 69 1.03 13.04 10.01
CA VAL A 69 0.75 12.24 11.21
C VAL A 69 -0.33 12.90 12.08
N GLU A 70 -0.27 14.23 12.23
CA GLU A 70 -1.20 14.99 13.07
C GLU A 70 -1.85 16.16 12.31
N PRO A 71 -2.75 15.88 11.35
CA PRO A 71 -3.36 16.90 10.50
C PRO A 71 -4.46 17.72 11.18
N ARG A 72 -5.02 17.22 12.30
CA ARG A 72 -6.09 17.89 13.06
C ARG A 72 -7.21 18.39 12.15
N LYS A 73 -7.64 19.67 12.31
CA LYS A 73 -8.69 20.30 11.51
C LYS A 73 -8.31 20.59 10.05
N MET A 74 -7.03 20.44 9.70
CA MET A 74 -6.54 20.71 8.33
C MET A 74 -6.53 19.46 7.44
N ALA A 75 -6.99 18.30 7.93
CA ALA A 75 -6.94 17.03 7.21
C ALA A 75 -7.45 17.10 5.77
N SER A 76 -8.58 17.76 5.51
CA SER A 76 -9.18 17.90 4.18
C SER A 76 -8.40 18.81 3.21
N PHE A 77 -7.37 19.49 3.69
CA PHE A 77 -6.55 20.41 2.87
C PHE A 77 -5.16 19.85 2.52
N PHE A 78 -4.87 18.59 2.93
CA PHE A 78 -3.61 17.93 2.60
C PHE A 78 -3.59 17.29 1.21
N GLY A 79 -4.76 17.15 0.58
CA GLY A 79 -4.90 16.53 -0.73
C GLY A 79 -6.22 16.91 -1.39
N PHE A 80 -6.56 16.25 -2.49
CA PHE A 80 -7.90 16.33 -3.07
C PHE A 80 -8.82 15.29 -2.45
N THR A 81 -10.06 15.69 -2.20
CA THR A 81 -11.13 14.80 -1.78
C THR A 81 -11.64 13.96 -2.96
N LYS A 82 -12.34 12.90 -2.66
CA LYS A 82 -12.98 12.04 -3.66
C LYS A 82 -13.96 12.80 -4.55
N GLU A 83 -14.72 13.72 -3.96
CA GLU A 83 -15.69 14.57 -4.65
C GLU A 83 -15.02 15.53 -5.64
N GLU A 84 -13.91 16.15 -5.22
CA GLU A 84 -13.14 17.06 -6.08
C GLU A 84 -12.55 16.32 -7.28
N VAL A 85 -11.98 15.11 -7.06
CA VAL A 85 -11.40 14.32 -8.16
C VAL A 85 -12.48 13.77 -9.09
N LYS A 86 -13.66 13.38 -8.59
CA LYS A 86 -14.81 13.02 -9.44
C LYS A 86 -15.23 14.18 -10.33
N ALA A 87 -15.31 15.39 -9.79
CA ALA A 87 -15.66 16.56 -10.56
C ALA A 87 -14.59 16.89 -11.62
N LEU A 88 -13.29 16.77 -11.29
CA LEU A 88 -12.19 16.92 -12.23
C LEU A 88 -12.23 15.85 -13.34
N ALA A 89 -12.44 14.59 -12.99
CA ALA A 89 -12.54 13.49 -13.94
C ALA A 89 -13.67 13.74 -14.94
N ALA A 90 -14.87 14.08 -14.45
CA ALA A 90 -16.02 14.39 -15.30
C ALA A 90 -15.76 15.58 -16.22
N LYS A 91 -15.14 16.65 -15.71
CA LYS A 91 -14.82 17.87 -16.48
C LYS A 91 -13.84 17.61 -17.62
N HIS A 92 -12.86 16.72 -17.41
CA HIS A 92 -11.78 16.45 -18.34
C HIS A 92 -11.93 15.12 -19.12
N GLY A 93 -13.05 14.41 -18.94
CA GLY A 93 -13.33 13.16 -19.65
C GLY A 93 -12.40 12.01 -19.24
N MET A 94 -11.88 12.03 -18.03
CA MET A 94 -11.04 10.96 -17.49
C MET A 94 -11.87 9.91 -16.75
N ASP A 95 -11.36 8.68 -16.73
CA ASP A 95 -11.91 7.62 -15.92
C ASP A 95 -11.56 7.85 -14.44
N PHE A 96 -12.59 8.06 -13.62
CA PHE A 96 -12.42 8.29 -12.19
C PHE A 96 -11.79 7.09 -11.47
N ASP A 97 -12.18 5.87 -11.83
CA ASP A 97 -11.65 4.67 -11.17
C ASP A 97 -10.16 4.44 -11.49
N GLU A 98 -9.68 4.86 -12.67
CA GLU A 98 -8.25 4.88 -12.97
C GLU A 98 -7.52 5.92 -12.10
N LEU A 99 -8.08 7.11 -11.91
CA LEU A 99 -7.50 8.12 -11.01
C LEU A 99 -7.49 7.62 -9.56
N GLU A 100 -8.57 6.98 -9.10
CA GLU A 100 -8.67 6.38 -7.78
C GLU A 100 -7.59 5.32 -7.56
N LYS A 101 -7.43 4.38 -8.48
CA LYS A 101 -6.42 3.32 -8.42
C LYS A 101 -4.99 3.86 -8.36
N TRP A 102 -4.70 4.93 -9.10
CA TRP A 102 -3.36 5.47 -9.21
C TRP A 102 -2.98 6.41 -8.08
N TYR A 103 -3.91 7.24 -7.56
CA TYR A 103 -3.54 8.41 -6.77
C TYR A 103 -4.30 8.55 -5.44
N ASP A 104 -5.33 7.72 -5.18
CA ASP A 104 -6.07 7.68 -3.91
C ASP A 104 -5.30 6.90 -2.84
N GLY A 105 -5.91 6.75 -1.66
CA GLY A 105 -5.49 5.84 -0.60
C GLY A 105 -4.76 6.50 0.55
N TYR A 106 -4.54 7.82 0.52
CA TYR A 106 -4.01 8.50 1.69
C TYR A 106 -5.09 8.67 2.75
N GLN A 107 -4.88 8.05 3.90
CA GLN A 107 -5.68 8.29 5.08
C GLN A 107 -5.04 9.42 5.87
N ILE A 108 -5.72 10.55 5.99
CA ILE A 108 -5.19 11.76 6.66
C ILE A 108 -6.09 12.13 7.83
N GLY A 109 -5.70 11.74 9.02
CA GLY A 109 -6.55 11.88 10.22
C GLY A 109 -7.92 11.23 10.01
N PRO A 110 -9.03 11.99 10.17
CA PRO A 110 -10.37 11.46 9.99
C PRO A 110 -10.77 11.25 8.53
N GLN A 111 -10.00 11.75 7.55
CA GLN A 111 -10.27 11.58 6.12
C GLN A 111 -9.78 10.21 5.66
N PRO A 112 -10.68 9.31 5.23
CA PRO A 112 -10.31 7.93 4.90
C PRO A 112 -9.68 7.78 3.52
N SER A 113 -9.83 8.78 2.65
CA SER A 113 -9.46 8.72 1.24
C SER A 113 -9.12 10.13 0.75
N MET A 114 -7.85 10.34 0.44
CA MET A 114 -7.32 11.57 -0.12
C MET A 114 -6.39 11.24 -1.28
N PHE A 115 -6.44 12.07 -2.32
CA PHE A 115 -5.63 11.93 -3.52
C PHE A 115 -4.42 12.85 -3.50
N ASN A 116 -3.33 12.43 -4.14
CA ASN A 116 -2.17 13.29 -4.38
C ASN A 116 -2.53 14.37 -5.42
N PRO A 117 -2.57 15.67 -5.04
CA PRO A 117 -3.01 16.73 -5.96
C PRO A 117 -2.09 16.88 -7.17
N ASN A 118 -0.77 16.77 -6.97
CA ASN A 118 0.20 16.94 -8.05
C ASN A 118 0.01 15.86 -9.11
N SER A 119 -0.10 14.60 -8.71
CA SER A 119 -0.28 13.48 -9.63
C SER A 119 -1.61 13.53 -10.36
N VAL A 120 -2.70 13.87 -9.65
CA VAL A 120 -4.02 14.06 -10.28
C VAL A 120 -3.98 15.17 -11.33
N MET A 121 -3.41 16.33 -11.00
CA MET A 121 -3.35 17.46 -11.95
C MET A 121 -2.50 17.18 -13.16
N GLN A 122 -1.36 16.50 -12.99
CA GLN A 122 -0.53 16.07 -14.11
C GLN A 122 -1.22 15.02 -14.98
N ALA A 123 -1.94 14.06 -14.38
CA ALA A 123 -2.72 13.08 -15.13
C ALA A 123 -3.82 13.74 -15.96
N VAL A 124 -4.52 14.72 -15.38
CA VAL A 124 -5.53 15.52 -16.07
C VAL A 124 -4.94 16.31 -17.23
N ASP A 125 -3.77 16.93 -17.05
CA ASP A 125 -3.09 17.72 -18.08
C ASP A 125 -2.69 16.88 -19.29
N ILE A 126 -2.14 15.67 -19.08
CA ILE A 126 -1.71 14.78 -20.15
C ILE A 126 -2.78 13.80 -20.64
N GLY A 127 -3.95 13.72 -19.99
CA GLY A 127 -5.07 12.84 -20.33
C GLY A 127 -4.82 11.35 -20.05
N ARG A 128 -3.89 10.98 -19.17
CA ARG A 128 -3.63 9.58 -18.79
C ARG A 128 -2.98 9.45 -17.40
N CYS A 129 -3.24 8.33 -16.74
CA CYS A 129 -2.61 7.97 -15.47
C CYS A 129 -1.23 7.31 -15.70
N ARG A 130 -0.25 7.70 -14.88
CA ARG A 130 1.09 7.11 -14.80
C ARG A 130 1.76 7.57 -13.50
N SER A 131 2.99 7.10 -13.19
CA SER A 131 3.79 7.70 -12.11
C SER A 131 4.37 9.06 -12.54
N PHE A 132 4.25 10.04 -11.64
CA PHE A 132 4.84 11.37 -11.75
C PHE A 132 5.93 11.62 -10.70
N TRP A 133 6.18 10.67 -9.81
CA TRP A 133 7.16 10.79 -8.73
C TRP A 133 8.61 10.69 -9.23
N ALA A 134 8.86 9.93 -10.28
CA ALA A 134 10.20 9.73 -10.86
C ALA A 134 10.88 11.03 -11.30
N SER A 135 10.10 12.11 -11.55
CA SER A 135 10.62 13.41 -11.96
C SER A 135 11.08 14.32 -10.80
N THR A 136 10.88 13.93 -9.56
CA THR A 136 11.06 14.80 -8.38
C THR A 136 12.39 14.66 -7.64
N GLY A 137 13.29 13.75 -8.08
CA GLY A 137 14.60 13.52 -7.43
C GLY A 137 14.53 12.89 -6.03
N THR A 138 13.33 12.58 -5.54
CA THR A 138 13.10 11.98 -4.22
C THR A 138 13.42 10.48 -4.18
N PHE A 139 13.59 9.85 -5.33
CA PHE A 139 13.94 8.43 -5.47
C PHE A 139 15.23 8.04 -4.72
N ASP A 140 16.29 8.85 -4.84
CA ASP A 140 17.55 8.58 -4.18
C ASP A 140 17.42 8.61 -2.65
N SER A 141 16.48 9.40 -2.14
CA SER A 141 16.21 9.49 -0.71
C SER A 141 15.58 8.22 -0.16
N ILE A 142 14.59 7.63 -0.86
CA ILE A 142 13.92 6.39 -0.38
C ILE A 142 14.90 5.23 -0.36
N SER A 143 15.65 5.03 -1.44
CA SER A 143 16.63 3.94 -1.52
C SER A 143 17.68 4.07 -0.42
N GLY A 144 18.07 5.30 -0.04
CA GLY A 144 18.93 5.58 1.09
C GLY A 144 18.34 5.10 2.42
N TYR A 145 17.09 5.43 2.71
CA TYR A 145 16.41 5.00 3.94
C TYR A 145 16.18 3.49 3.99
N ILE A 146 15.75 2.88 2.90
CA ILE A 146 15.60 1.41 2.81
C ILE A 146 16.94 0.70 3.02
N ASN A 147 18.05 1.27 2.51
CA ASN A 147 19.39 0.72 2.67
C ASN A 147 19.92 0.79 4.11
N MET A 148 19.37 1.63 4.98
CA MET A 148 19.75 1.66 6.40
C MET A 148 19.48 0.33 7.09
N ASN A 149 18.54 -0.46 6.54
CA ASN A 149 18.27 -1.86 6.90
C ASN A 149 18.15 -2.09 8.42
N PHE A 150 17.44 -1.21 9.11
CA PHE A 150 17.09 -1.41 10.51
C PHE A 150 16.33 -2.71 10.69
N ASP A 151 16.51 -3.36 11.85
CA ASP A 151 15.89 -4.65 12.13
C ASP A 151 14.37 -4.60 11.97
N GLY A 152 13.81 -5.46 11.11
CA GLY A 152 12.40 -5.50 10.76
C GLY A 152 11.95 -4.59 9.61
N LEU A 153 12.74 -3.60 9.18
CA LEU A 153 12.32 -2.65 8.15
C LEU A 153 12.07 -3.32 6.79
N LYS A 154 12.89 -4.30 6.45
CA LYS A 154 12.77 -5.02 5.18
C LYS A 154 11.48 -5.84 5.13
N GLU A 155 11.20 -6.55 6.21
CA GLU A 155 9.99 -7.34 6.39
C GLU A 155 8.75 -6.46 6.28
N ASP A 156 8.77 -5.28 6.90
CA ASP A 156 7.67 -4.32 6.84
C ASP A 156 7.40 -3.79 5.43
N ILE A 157 8.44 -3.47 4.69
CA ILE A 157 8.29 -2.99 3.31
C ILE A 157 7.70 -4.10 2.43
N ILE A 158 8.13 -5.34 2.64
CA ILE A 158 7.58 -6.50 1.96
C ILE A 158 6.12 -6.70 2.32
N GLU A 159 5.78 -6.63 3.60
CA GLU A 159 4.41 -6.74 4.10
C GLU A 159 3.50 -5.66 3.46
N MET A 160 3.98 -4.41 3.41
CA MET A 160 3.22 -3.31 2.80
C MET A 160 3.09 -3.45 1.27
N LEU A 161 4.11 -3.97 0.57
CA LEU A 161 4.02 -4.27 -0.86
C LEU A 161 3.05 -5.42 -1.14
N ALA A 162 2.93 -6.35 -0.19
CA ALA A 162 1.92 -7.41 -0.21
C ALA A 162 0.50 -6.90 0.12
N GLY A 163 0.30 -5.58 0.27
CA GLY A 163 -0.99 -4.97 0.60
C GLY A 163 -1.32 -4.97 2.10
N GLY A 164 -0.39 -5.40 2.94
CA GLY A 164 -0.52 -5.38 4.40
C GLY A 164 -0.31 -4.00 5.02
N ARG A 165 -0.43 -3.95 6.34
CA ARG A 165 -0.21 -2.77 7.17
C ARG A 165 0.74 -3.11 8.29
N VAL A 166 1.60 -2.18 8.68
CA VAL A 166 2.59 -2.41 9.72
C VAL A 166 2.48 -1.37 10.82
N LYS A 167 2.71 -1.78 12.05
CA LYS A 167 2.71 -0.89 13.21
C LYS A 167 3.88 0.09 13.12
N VAL A 168 3.64 1.35 13.52
CA VAL A 168 4.65 2.40 13.59
C VAL A 168 4.37 3.32 14.77
N ASP A 169 5.41 3.70 15.49
CA ASP A 169 5.35 4.75 16.52
C ASP A 169 6.02 6.03 16.00
N PRO A 170 5.26 7.02 15.54
CA PRO A 170 5.81 8.26 15.02
C PRO A 170 6.26 9.25 16.11
N THR A 171 6.02 8.95 17.40
CA THR A 171 6.22 9.92 18.50
C THR A 171 7.69 10.20 18.79
N GLY A 172 8.57 9.23 18.52
CA GLY A 172 10.03 9.33 18.74
C GLY A 172 10.76 10.24 17.74
N PHE A 173 10.21 10.41 16.55
CA PHE A 173 10.88 11.13 15.47
C PHE A 173 10.98 12.63 15.73
N GLN A 174 12.21 13.17 15.67
CA GLN A 174 12.52 14.58 15.97
C GLN A 174 12.44 15.52 14.75
N ASN A 175 11.86 15.06 13.63
CA ASN A 175 11.80 15.78 12.37
C ASN A 175 13.17 16.13 11.79
N ASP A 176 14.16 15.28 12.04
CA ASP A 176 15.54 15.43 11.58
C ASP A 176 15.99 14.26 10.73
N LEU A 177 16.20 14.52 9.44
CA LEU A 177 16.67 13.51 8.50
C LEU A 177 18.10 13.02 8.76
N SER A 178 18.89 13.77 9.53
CA SER A 178 20.25 13.38 9.93
C SER A 178 20.29 12.49 11.17
N GLU A 179 19.16 12.42 11.91
CA GLU A 179 19.02 11.65 13.15
C GLU A 179 17.98 10.54 13.01
N VAL A 180 18.07 9.77 11.93
CA VAL A 180 17.24 8.58 11.71
C VAL A 180 17.98 7.38 12.30
N HIS A 181 17.48 6.85 13.42
CA HIS A 181 18.18 5.83 14.22
C HIS A 181 17.39 4.53 14.38
N SER A 182 16.14 4.51 13.94
CA SER A 182 15.28 3.36 14.12
C SER A 182 14.43 3.09 12.86
N ARG A 183 13.85 1.89 12.84
CA ARG A 183 12.82 1.49 11.87
C ARG A 183 11.66 2.47 11.87
N ASP A 184 11.17 2.85 13.04
CA ASP A 184 10.01 3.74 13.17
C ASP A 184 10.32 5.17 12.69
N ASP A 185 11.57 5.64 12.87
CA ASP A 185 12.00 6.91 12.28
C ASP A 185 11.93 6.86 10.75
N VAL A 186 12.43 5.77 10.12
CA VAL A 186 12.34 5.61 8.66
C VAL A 186 10.89 5.61 8.19
N LEU A 187 10.03 4.81 8.82
CA LEU A 187 8.62 4.74 8.46
C LEU A 187 7.94 6.10 8.63
N THR A 188 8.26 6.82 9.71
CA THR A 188 7.71 8.17 9.95
C THR A 188 8.18 9.18 8.90
N VAL A 189 9.45 9.15 8.51
CA VAL A 189 9.97 9.95 7.39
C VAL A 189 9.20 9.65 6.11
N LEU A 190 9.00 8.37 5.79
CA LEU A 190 8.27 7.96 4.59
C LEU A 190 6.79 8.40 4.62
N ILE A 191 6.16 8.45 5.80
CA ILE A 191 4.81 9.02 5.98
C ILE A 191 4.83 10.53 5.66
N HIS A 192 5.75 11.30 6.25
CA HIS A 192 5.83 12.75 6.02
C HIS A 192 6.15 13.09 4.55
N LEU A 193 6.98 12.28 3.90
CA LEU A 193 7.31 12.44 2.49
C LEU A 193 6.19 11.98 1.55
N GLY A 194 5.11 11.35 2.07
CA GLY A 194 3.97 10.88 1.29
C GLY A 194 4.18 9.53 0.60
N TYR A 195 5.22 8.76 0.97
CA TYR A 195 5.41 7.39 0.47
C TYR A 195 4.57 6.36 1.23
N LEU A 196 4.17 6.69 2.46
CA LEU A 196 3.27 5.87 3.25
C LEU A 196 2.06 6.69 3.69
N SER A 197 0.93 6.03 3.78
CA SER A 197 -0.25 6.51 4.47
C SER A 197 -0.22 6.07 5.93
N TYR A 198 -0.89 6.78 6.83
CA TYR A 198 -0.90 6.50 8.26
C TYR A 198 -2.32 6.45 8.81
N ASP A 199 -2.66 5.32 9.44
CA ASP A 199 -3.90 5.15 10.19
C ASP A 199 -3.66 5.44 11.68
N TRP A 200 -3.98 6.66 12.09
CA TRP A 200 -3.80 7.13 13.47
C TRP A 200 -4.64 6.38 14.53
N ARG A 201 -5.68 5.66 14.10
CA ARG A 201 -6.53 4.88 15.04
C ARG A 201 -5.89 3.56 15.40
N ARG A 202 -5.07 3.04 14.51
CA ARG A 202 -4.42 1.74 14.66
C ARG A 202 -2.93 1.83 14.84
N ASP A 203 -2.34 3.02 14.71
CA ASP A 203 -0.89 3.25 14.64
C ASP A 203 -0.24 2.35 13.59
N GLU A 204 -0.81 2.36 12.37
CA GLU A 204 -0.36 1.55 11.26
C GLU A 204 -0.04 2.42 10.05
N CYS A 205 1.02 2.05 9.32
CA CYS A 205 1.30 2.63 8.02
C CYS A 205 1.18 1.59 6.90
N PHE A 206 0.96 2.07 5.67
CA PHE A 206 0.76 1.23 4.49
C PHE A 206 1.04 2.03 3.21
N ILE A 207 1.27 1.31 2.09
CA ILE A 207 1.43 1.91 0.77
C ILE A 207 0.05 2.33 0.26
N PRO A 208 -0.16 3.63 -0.07
CA PRO A 208 -1.50 4.13 -0.35
C PRO A 208 -2.07 3.70 -1.71
N ASN A 209 -1.24 3.63 -2.76
CA ASN A 209 -1.73 3.50 -4.13
C ASN A 209 -0.70 2.89 -5.08
N ARG A 210 -1.15 2.68 -6.34
CA ARG A 210 -0.34 2.07 -7.39
C ARG A 210 0.89 2.90 -7.77
N GLU A 211 0.78 4.21 -7.77
CA GLU A 211 1.90 5.09 -8.10
C GLU A 211 3.06 4.89 -7.12
N VAL A 212 2.77 4.99 -5.83
CA VAL A 212 3.76 4.83 -4.76
C VAL A 212 4.27 3.39 -4.68
N ALA A 213 3.40 2.40 -4.87
CA ALA A 213 3.82 1.00 -4.91
C ALA A 213 4.86 0.75 -6.01
N GLY A 214 4.67 1.33 -7.19
CA GLY A 214 5.65 1.28 -8.28
C GLY A 214 6.99 1.91 -7.91
N GLU A 215 6.99 3.05 -7.22
CA GLU A 215 8.21 3.72 -6.76
C GLU A 215 8.94 2.89 -5.67
N MET A 216 8.19 2.26 -4.75
CA MET A 216 8.77 1.33 -3.77
C MET A 216 9.45 0.14 -4.45
N VAL A 217 8.80 -0.47 -5.44
CA VAL A 217 9.39 -1.56 -6.23
C VAL A 217 10.67 -1.09 -6.94
N ASN A 218 10.69 0.11 -7.51
CA ASN A 218 11.87 0.67 -8.14
C ASN A 218 13.01 0.90 -7.13
N ALA A 219 12.68 1.41 -5.94
CA ALA A 219 13.64 1.59 -4.86
C ALA A 219 14.27 0.24 -4.44
N ILE A 220 13.46 -0.80 -4.28
CA ILE A 220 13.92 -2.15 -3.93
C ILE A 220 14.84 -2.74 -5.01
N LYS A 221 14.56 -2.52 -6.30
CA LYS A 221 15.44 -2.96 -7.39
C LYS A 221 16.85 -2.38 -7.25
N SER A 222 16.97 -1.12 -6.80
CA SER A 222 18.25 -0.47 -6.58
C SER A 222 19.04 -1.07 -5.40
N VAL A 223 18.34 -1.63 -4.42
CA VAL A 223 18.90 -2.19 -3.16
C VAL A 223 19.32 -3.67 -3.29
N ARG A 224 19.17 -4.27 -4.47
CA ARG A 224 19.53 -5.66 -4.77
C ARG A 224 18.76 -6.73 -3.97
N TRP A 225 17.52 -6.50 -3.67
CA TRP A 225 16.62 -7.52 -3.11
C TRP A 225 16.15 -8.47 -4.22
N THR A 226 17.09 -9.22 -4.78
CA THR A 226 16.93 -9.98 -6.03
C THR A 226 15.75 -10.95 -6.00
N SER A 227 15.54 -11.65 -4.88
CA SER A 227 14.45 -12.63 -4.75
C SER A 227 13.05 -11.98 -4.84
N ILE A 228 12.87 -10.83 -4.19
CA ILE A 228 11.59 -10.10 -4.23
C ILE A 228 11.36 -9.52 -5.62
N VAL A 229 12.41 -8.97 -6.23
CA VAL A 229 12.35 -8.45 -7.61
C VAL A 229 11.95 -9.56 -8.58
N ASN A 230 12.51 -10.76 -8.44
CA ASN A 230 12.15 -11.93 -9.25
C ASN A 230 10.68 -12.31 -9.05
N ALA A 231 10.21 -12.41 -7.80
CA ALA A 231 8.82 -12.73 -7.50
C ALA A 231 7.84 -11.70 -8.12
N LEU A 232 8.16 -10.40 -7.97
CA LEU A 232 7.39 -9.33 -8.60
C LEU A 232 7.36 -9.41 -10.13
N GLN A 233 8.48 -9.75 -10.78
CA GLN A 233 8.56 -9.92 -12.23
C GLN A 233 7.80 -11.14 -12.73
N GLN A 234 7.70 -12.20 -11.93
CA GLN A 234 6.98 -13.42 -12.29
C GLN A 234 5.48 -13.33 -11.96
N SER A 235 5.05 -12.31 -11.24
CA SER A 235 3.67 -12.21 -10.72
C SER A 235 2.59 -12.14 -11.82
N GLU A 236 2.89 -11.55 -12.98
CA GLU A 236 1.99 -11.54 -14.13
C GLU A 236 1.74 -12.97 -14.65
N ARG A 237 2.82 -13.73 -14.81
CA ARG A 237 2.75 -15.13 -15.28
C ARG A 237 2.01 -16.03 -14.29
N LEU A 238 2.19 -15.79 -13.00
CA LEU A 238 1.48 -16.52 -11.96
C LEU A 238 -0.03 -16.27 -12.06
N LEU A 239 -0.44 -15.00 -12.17
CA LEU A 239 -1.84 -14.63 -12.34
C LEU A 239 -2.42 -15.30 -13.60
N GLU A 240 -1.72 -15.21 -14.73
CA GLU A 240 -2.16 -15.86 -15.98
C GLU A 240 -2.30 -17.38 -15.84
N ALA A 241 -1.34 -18.05 -15.17
CA ALA A 241 -1.42 -19.50 -14.91
C ALA A 241 -2.64 -19.85 -14.05
N THR A 242 -2.89 -19.05 -13.01
CA THR A 242 -4.06 -19.20 -12.14
C THR A 242 -5.37 -19.04 -12.93
N LEU A 243 -5.48 -18.00 -13.75
CA LEU A 243 -6.68 -17.77 -14.58
C LEU A 243 -6.94 -18.87 -15.60
N ARG A 244 -5.88 -19.56 -16.07
CA ARG A 244 -5.99 -20.74 -16.96
C ARG A 244 -6.22 -22.05 -16.23
N GLY A 245 -6.13 -22.09 -14.91
CA GLY A 245 -6.24 -23.33 -14.12
C GLY A 245 -5.01 -24.23 -14.24
N ASP A 246 -3.83 -23.68 -14.49
CA ASP A 246 -2.57 -24.41 -14.60
C ASP A 246 -1.95 -24.66 -13.22
N GLU A 247 -2.49 -25.67 -12.53
CA GLU A 247 -2.11 -26.06 -11.16
C GLU A 247 -0.61 -26.34 -11.01
N GLN A 248 -0.01 -27.01 -11.99
CA GLN A 248 1.41 -27.38 -11.96
C GLN A 248 2.31 -26.14 -12.04
N THR A 249 1.98 -25.22 -12.93
CA THR A 249 2.74 -23.96 -13.06
C THR A 249 2.59 -23.11 -11.82
N VAL A 250 1.38 -23.00 -11.27
CA VAL A 250 1.13 -22.25 -10.02
C VAL A 250 1.92 -22.86 -8.86
N ALA A 251 1.84 -24.18 -8.63
CA ALA A 251 2.59 -24.85 -7.57
C ALA A 251 4.10 -24.61 -7.69
N ARG A 252 4.66 -24.76 -8.89
CA ARG A 252 6.09 -24.53 -9.14
C ARG A 252 6.49 -23.08 -8.89
N MET A 253 5.75 -22.10 -9.40
CA MET A 253 6.07 -20.68 -9.23
C MET A 253 5.97 -20.24 -7.77
N VAL A 254 4.98 -20.75 -7.03
CA VAL A 254 4.86 -20.51 -5.59
C VAL A 254 6.02 -21.16 -4.83
N ALA A 255 6.45 -22.37 -5.20
CA ALA A 255 7.62 -23.03 -4.62
C ALA A 255 8.91 -22.23 -4.83
N GLU A 256 9.12 -21.72 -6.04
CA GLU A 256 10.25 -20.84 -6.37
C GLU A 256 10.22 -19.56 -5.51
N ALA A 257 9.09 -18.87 -5.47
CA ALA A 257 8.92 -17.65 -4.67
C ALA A 257 9.14 -17.93 -3.16
N HIS A 258 8.60 -19.03 -2.62
CA HIS A 258 8.79 -19.43 -1.23
C HIS A 258 10.27 -19.74 -0.93
N THR A 259 10.92 -20.54 -1.77
CA THR A 259 12.33 -20.94 -1.58
C THR A 259 13.27 -19.72 -1.63
N GLU A 260 13.07 -18.82 -2.58
CA GLU A 260 13.88 -17.63 -2.75
C GLU A 260 13.69 -16.62 -1.60
N ASN A 261 12.50 -16.56 -1.01
CA ASN A 261 12.17 -15.60 0.03
C ASN A 261 12.20 -16.19 1.46
N ALA A 262 12.39 -17.49 1.64
CA ALA A 262 12.42 -18.16 2.94
C ALA A 262 13.53 -17.62 3.89
N SER A 263 14.61 -17.08 3.36
CA SER A 263 15.68 -16.47 4.15
C SER A 263 15.35 -15.05 4.62
N ILE A 264 14.40 -14.40 3.98
CA ILE A 264 13.99 -13.02 4.24
C ILE A 264 12.82 -13.00 5.21
N ILE A 265 11.89 -13.93 5.05
CA ILE A 265 10.72 -14.08 5.88
C ILE A 265 11.08 -15.09 6.97
N ARG A 266 11.39 -14.61 8.18
CA ARG A 266 11.94 -15.38 9.31
C ARG A 266 11.03 -16.46 9.87
N TYR A 267 9.80 -16.60 9.36
CA TYR A 267 8.79 -17.54 9.87
C TYR A 267 8.39 -18.56 8.81
N SER A 268 8.33 -19.82 9.20
CA SER A 268 7.82 -20.91 8.38
C SER A 268 6.41 -21.29 8.83
N ASP A 269 5.49 -20.35 8.78
CA ASP A 269 4.08 -20.49 9.14
C ASP A 269 3.16 -20.02 8.00
N GLU A 270 1.85 -20.15 8.19
CA GLU A 270 0.84 -19.74 7.21
C GLU A 270 0.94 -18.24 6.87
N ASN A 271 1.22 -17.38 7.86
CA ASN A 271 1.35 -15.93 7.66
C ASN A 271 2.52 -15.56 6.72
N SER A 272 3.64 -16.27 6.88
CA SER A 272 4.81 -16.07 6.00
C SER A 272 4.50 -16.48 4.58
N MET A 273 3.75 -17.55 4.40
CA MET A 273 3.34 -18.03 3.09
C MET A 273 2.31 -17.12 2.45
N ALA A 274 1.38 -16.54 3.23
CA ALA A 274 0.43 -15.55 2.76
C ALA A 274 1.15 -14.28 2.26
N CYS A 275 2.21 -13.85 2.92
CA CYS A 275 3.05 -12.72 2.50
C CYS A 275 3.76 -13.02 1.16
N VAL A 276 4.38 -14.20 1.03
CA VAL A 276 5.02 -14.65 -0.23
C VAL A 276 4.01 -14.68 -1.36
N LEU A 277 2.82 -15.21 -1.13
CA LEU A 277 1.76 -15.27 -2.14
C LEU A 277 1.26 -13.88 -2.54
N SER A 278 1.07 -12.98 -1.59
CA SER A 278 0.66 -11.60 -1.90
C SER A 278 1.68 -10.90 -2.81
N ILE A 279 2.98 -11.13 -2.61
CA ILE A 279 4.03 -10.64 -3.49
C ILE A 279 3.99 -11.36 -4.84
N ALA A 280 3.80 -12.69 -4.82
CA ALA A 280 3.71 -13.48 -6.04
C ALA A 280 2.51 -13.08 -6.90
N TYR A 281 1.41 -12.64 -6.28
CA TYR A 281 0.26 -12.07 -6.98
C TYR A 281 0.28 -10.54 -7.10
N TYR A 282 1.41 -9.88 -6.89
CA TYR A 282 1.51 -8.42 -6.92
C TYR A 282 0.91 -7.78 -8.19
N TYR A 283 1.11 -8.39 -9.35
CA TYR A 283 0.56 -7.87 -10.62
C TYR A 283 -0.98 -7.76 -10.60
N ALA A 284 -1.65 -8.65 -9.87
CA ALA A 284 -3.10 -8.63 -9.74
C ALA A 284 -3.64 -7.36 -9.04
N HIS A 285 -2.84 -6.63 -8.26
CA HIS A 285 -3.26 -5.34 -7.70
C HIS A 285 -3.71 -4.32 -8.76
N GLY A 286 -3.29 -4.53 -10.01
CA GLY A 286 -3.76 -3.79 -11.16
C GLY A 286 -5.27 -3.88 -11.36
N ASP A 287 -5.82 -5.05 -11.33
CA ASP A 287 -7.20 -5.34 -11.73
C ASP A 287 -8.08 -5.84 -10.59
N TYR A 288 -7.47 -6.16 -9.44
CA TYR A 288 -8.14 -6.71 -8.27
C TYR A 288 -7.97 -5.82 -7.03
N ILE A 289 -8.95 -5.90 -6.14
CA ILE A 289 -8.84 -5.46 -4.74
C ILE A 289 -8.45 -6.67 -3.93
N PHE A 290 -7.40 -6.53 -3.11
CA PHE A 290 -6.90 -7.59 -2.24
C PHE A 290 -7.50 -7.48 -0.85
N HIS A 291 -7.94 -8.63 -0.33
CA HIS A 291 -8.32 -8.80 1.06
C HIS A 291 -7.53 -9.97 1.63
N ARG A 292 -6.66 -9.70 2.59
CA ARG A 292 -5.92 -10.72 3.35
C ARG A 292 -6.71 -11.06 4.61
N GLU A 293 -6.61 -12.33 5.05
CA GLU A 293 -7.28 -12.81 6.26
C GLU A 293 -8.76 -12.41 6.28
N TYR A 294 -9.44 -12.61 5.16
CA TYR A 294 -10.84 -12.23 5.03
C TYR A 294 -11.74 -13.16 5.85
N GLN A 295 -12.49 -12.62 6.79
CA GLN A 295 -13.36 -13.41 7.67
C GLN A 295 -14.48 -14.08 6.86
N THR A 296 -14.55 -15.41 6.91
CA THR A 296 -15.50 -16.25 6.18
C THR A 296 -16.49 -16.98 7.11
N GLY A 297 -17.02 -16.30 8.12
CA GLY A 297 -17.96 -16.91 9.08
C GLY A 297 -17.27 -17.73 10.16
N LEU A 298 -16.99 -19.01 9.94
CA LEU A 298 -16.30 -19.90 10.90
C LEU A 298 -14.77 -19.88 10.76
N GLY A 299 -14.20 -19.15 9.78
CA GLY A 299 -12.77 -19.09 9.52
C GLY A 299 -12.39 -17.84 8.74
N PHE A 300 -11.17 -17.86 8.19
CA PHE A 300 -10.62 -16.81 7.35
C PHE A 300 -10.15 -17.43 6.04
N ALA A 301 -10.42 -16.74 4.91
CA ALA A 301 -9.72 -17.00 3.66
C ALA A 301 -8.40 -16.19 3.67
N ASP A 302 -7.30 -16.84 3.35
CA ASP A 302 -5.97 -16.20 3.42
C ASP A 302 -5.84 -15.03 2.46
N LEU A 303 -6.39 -15.18 1.24
CA LEU A 303 -6.35 -14.12 0.24
C LEU A 303 -7.61 -14.16 -0.63
N VAL A 304 -8.29 -13.03 -0.75
CA VAL A 304 -9.42 -12.85 -1.66
C VAL A 304 -9.12 -11.71 -2.63
N LEU A 305 -9.15 -12.01 -3.92
CA LEU A 305 -8.94 -11.04 -5.00
C LEU A 305 -10.27 -10.76 -5.70
N MET A 306 -10.77 -9.53 -5.53
CA MET A 306 -12.05 -9.09 -6.08
C MET A 306 -11.81 -8.21 -7.31
N PRO A 307 -12.36 -8.54 -8.50
CA PRO A 307 -12.24 -7.69 -9.67
C PRO A 307 -12.75 -6.27 -9.41
N ARG A 308 -11.99 -5.25 -9.84
CA ARG A 308 -12.37 -3.84 -9.60
C ARG A 308 -13.58 -3.39 -10.41
N LYS A 309 -13.65 -3.76 -11.69
CA LYS A 309 -14.65 -3.20 -12.61
C LYS A 309 -15.33 -4.21 -13.51
N ASN A 310 -14.69 -5.31 -13.80
CA ASN A 310 -15.11 -6.20 -14.87
C ASN A 310 -15.66 -7.50 -14.34
N THR A 311 -16.93 -7.72 -14.59
CA THR A 311 -17.62 -8.96 -14.24
C THR A 311 -17.20 -10.16 -15.11
N SER A 312 -16.44 -9.96 -16.18
CA SER A 312 -15.87 -11.04 -17.00
C SER A 312 -14.61 -11.66 -16.42
N THR A 313 -13.93 -10.94 -15.51
CA THR A 313 -12.75 -11.45 -14.81
C THR A 313 -13.22 -12.17 -13.55
N PRO A 314 -12.77 -13.42 -13.28
CA PRO A 314 -13.23 -14.17 -12.12
C PRO A 314 -12.73 -13.55 -10.83
N ALA A 315 -13.53 -13.64 -9.76
CA ALA A 315 -13.02 -13.47 -8.41
C ALA A 315 -12.12 -14.66 -8.05
N ILE A 316 -11.07 -14.45 -7.26
CA ILE A 316 -10.13 -15.51 -6.88
C ILE A 316 -10.09 -15.60 -5.35
N ILE A 317 -10.31 -16.78 -4.82
CA ILE A 317 -10.22 -17.08 -3.39
C ILE A 317 -9.07 -18.07 -3.21
N VAL A 318 -8.09 -17.69 -2.42
CA VAL A 318 -6.90 -18.51 -2.15
C VAL A 318 -6.89 -18.93 -0.69
N GLU A 319 -6.70 -20.20 -0.46
CA GLU A 319 -6.53 -20.81 0.86
C GLU A 319 -5.20 -21.55 0.91
N LEU A 320 -4.49 -21.40 2.02
CA LEU A 320 -3.20 -22.00 2.29
C LEU A 320 -3.33 -23.13 3.29
N LYS A 321 -2.55 -24.19 3.09
CA LYS A 321 -2.40 -25.25 4.06
C LYS A 321 -0.95 -25.59 4.29
N TYR A 322 -0.60 -25.69 5.55
CA TYR A 322 0.73 -26.06 5.98
C TYR A 322 0.72 -27.47 6.57
N ASN A 323 1.51 -28.40 5.99
CA ASN A 323 1.52 -29.81 6.30
C ASN A 323 0.16 -30.53 6.11
N ASP A 324 -0.63 -30.08 5.17
CA ASP A 324 -1.91 -30.62 4.75
C ASP A 324 -1.99 -30.63 3.22
N THR A 325 -3.13 -30.95 2.62
CA THR A 325 -3.29 -31.05 1.16
C THR A 325 -3.93 -29.82 0.55
N ALA A 326 -3.71 -29.63 -0.76
CA ALA A 326 -4.40 -28.59 -1.51
C ALA A 326 -5.91 -28.87 -1.64
N ASP A 327 -6.33 -30.15 -1.61
CA ASP A 327 -7.75 -30.53 -1.61
C ASP A 327 -8.43 -30.10 -0.29
N THR A 328 -7.75 -30.26 0.87
CA THR A 328 -8.26 -29.76 2.16
C THR A 328 -8.45 -28.23 2.14
N ALA A 329 -7.56 -27.50 1.44
CA ALA A 329 -7.72 -26.05 1.26
C ALA A 329 -9.00 -25.74 0.45
N ILE A 330 -9.24 -26.44 -0.64
CA ILE A 330 -10.46 -26.28 -1.44
C ILE A 330 -11.70 -26.61 -0.64
N ASP A 331 -11.70 -27.70 0.14
CA ASP A 331 -12.81 -28.08 1.00
C ASP A 331 -13.12 -27.00 2.05
N GLN A 332 -12.09 -26.36 2.60
CA GLN A 332 -12.27 -25.23 3.53
C GLN A 332 -12.91 -24.03 2.84
N ILE A 333 -12.47 -23.69 1.62
CA ILE A 333 -13.10 -22.60 0.86
C ILE A 333 -14.58 -22.92 0.60
N HIS A 334 -14.91 -24.15 0.19
CA HIS A 334 -16.29 -24.58 -0.02
C HIS A 334 -17.16 -24.39 1.23
N HIS A 335 -16.66 -24.77 2.41
CA HIS A 335 -17.39 -24.56 3.66
C HIS A 335 -17.53 -23.05 3.99
N GLY A 336 -16.48 -22.25 3.77
CA GLY A 336 -16.47 -20.81 4.04
C GLY A 336 -17.34 -19.99 3.09
N ILE A 337 -17.47 -20.41 1.82
CA ILE A 337 -18.30 -19.67 0.83
C ILE A 337 -19.80 -19.69 1.22
N TYR A 338 -20.27 -20.71 1.92
CA TYR A 338 -21.66 -20.78 2.37
C TYR A 338 -21.93 -19.95 3.62
N ASP A 339 -20.89 -19.41 4.27
CA ASP A 339 -21.02 -18.56 5.43
C ASP A 339 -21.19 -17.06 5.05
N LEU A 340 -22.05 -16.35 5.78
CA LEU A 340 -22.58 -15.02 5.47
C LEU A 340 -21.58 -13.94 5.01
N PRO A 341 -20.36 -13.76 5.59
CA PRO A 341 -19.51 -12.63 5.22
C PRO A 341 -18.95 -12.67 3.81
N ILE A 342 -18.53 -13.82 3.32
CA ILE A 342 -18.00 -13.96 1.96
C ILE A 342 -19.12 -13.88 0.92
N CYS A 343 -20.33 -14.38 1.29
CA CYS A 343 -21.51 -14.21 0.47
C CYS A 343 -21.87 -12.73 0.25
N ASP A 344 -21.76 -11.90 1.29
CA ASP A 344 -22.01 -10.45 1.18
C ASP A 344 -21.04 -9.74 0.24
N LEU A 345 -19.82 -10.23 0.13
CA LEU A 345 -18.82 -9.68 -0.78
C LEU A 345 -19.07 -10.12 -2.22
N LEU A 346 -19.46 -11.36 -2.43
CA LEU A 346 -19.65 -11.98 -3.74
C LEU A 346 -21.05 -11.78 -4.33
N PHE A 347 -22.05 -11.58 -3.45
CA PHE A 347 -23.47 -11.54 -3.85
C PHE A 347 -24.12 -10.20 -3.49
N ASP A 348 -25.15 -9.80 -4.24
CA ASP A 348 -25.96 -8.61 -3.93
C ASP A 348 -27.02 -8.96 -2.89
N ARG A 349 -26.99 -8.34 -1.70
CA ARG A 349 -27.93 -8.56 -0.59
C ARG A 349 -29.39 -8.30 -0.92
N ASN A 350 -29.68 -7.54 -1.98
CA ASN A 350 -31.05 -7.21 -2.37
C ASN A 350 -31.76 -8.31 -3.14
N SER A 351 -31.10 -9.43 -3.38
CA SER A 351 -31.65 -10.57 -4.12
C SER A 351 -32.06 -11.66 -3.15
N ALA A 352 -33.37 -11.88 -3.00
CA ALA A 352 -33.96 -12.75 -2.00
C ALA A 352 -33.69 -14.28 -2.14
N ASP A 353 -32.96 -14.69 -3.18
CA ASP A 353 -32.74 -16.10 -3.52
C ASP A 353 -31.25 -16.48 -3.57
N ILE A 354 -30.60 -16.52 -2.44
CA ILE A 354 -29.13 -16.71 -2.37
C ILE A 354 -28.73 -18.18 -2.60
N ILE A 355 -29.56 -19.16 -2.30
CA ILE A 355 -29.27 -20.59 -2.52
C ILE A 355 -30.55 -21.36 -2.87
N VAL A 356 -30.65 -21.80 -4.11
CA VAL A 356 -31.63 -22.80 -4.51
C VAL A 356 -30.89 -23.98 -5.16
N ASN A 357 -30.95 -25.15 -4.51
CA ASN A 357 -30.42 -26.43 -5.02
C ASN A 357 -28.91 -26.42 -5.34
N SER A 358 -28.05 -25.97 -4.40
CA SER A 358 -26.58 -25.98 -4.56
C SER A 358 -26.07 -25.13 -5.74
N LYS A 359 -26.83 -24.14 -6.20
CA LYS A 359 -26.43 -23.21 -7.27
C LYS A 359 -26.44 -21.79 -6.74
N PHE A 360 -25.34 -21.09 -6.95
CA PHE A 360 -25.22 -19.66 -6.66
C PHE A 360 -26.13 -18.88 -7.62
N VAL A 361 -27.13 -18.20 -7.08
CA VAL A 361 -28.02 -17.32 -7.84
C VAL A 361 -27.71 -15.87 -7.43
N ASN A 362 -27.50 -14.99 -8.41
CA ASN A 362 -27.20 -13.55 -8.23
C ASN A 362 -25.83 -13.18 -7.66
N CYS A 363 -24.76 -13.89 -8.05
CA CYS A 363 -23.39 -13.44 -7.78
C CYS A 363 -23.05 -12.16 -8.56
N LYS A 364 -22.31 -11.24 -7.94
CA LYS A 364 -21.75 -10.06 -8.63
C LYS A 364 -20.76 -10.42 -9.73
N TYR A 365 -20.17 -11.60 -9.64
CA TYR A 365 -19.17 -12.11 -10.56
C TYR A 365 -19.70 -13.34 -11.28
N ASN A 366 -19.51 -13.38 -12.59
CA ASN A 366 -19.97 -14.49 -13.43
C ASN A 366 -19.15 -15.77 -13.20
N ASP A 367 -18.01 -15.68 -12.55
CA ASP A 367 -17.02 -16.74 -12.43
C ASP A 367 -16.17 -16.55 -11.16
N ILE A 368 -15.89 -17.63 -10.45
CA ILE A 368 -15.06 -17.63 -9.25
C ILE A 368 -14.03 -18.75 -9.38
N LEU A 369 -12.77 -18.44 -9.10
CA LEU A 369 -11.70 -19.42 -8.98
C LEU A 369 -11.41 -19.70 -7.50
N LEU A 370 -11.46 -20.94 -7.11
CA LEU A 370 -11.00 -21.42 -5.83
C LEU A 370 -9.59 -21.99 -6.01
N VAL A 371 -8.63 -21.52 -5.23
CA VAL A 371 -7.24 -21.87 -5.34
C VAL A 371 -6.75 -22.39 -3.99
N GLY A 372 -6.59 -23.70 -3.87
CA GLY A 372 -5.99 -24.33 -2.71
C GLY A 372 -4.48 -24.49 -2.95
N ILE A 373 -3.66 -23.99 -2.05
CA ILE A 373 -2.20 -24.15 -2.09
C ILE A 373 -1.74 -24.80 -0.80
N SER A 374 -0.93 -25.85 -0.90
CA SER A 374 -0.35 -26.49 0.27
C SER A 374 1.16 -26.56 0.20
N TYR A 375 1.79 -26.59 1.38
CA TYR A 375 3.21 -26.84 1.55
C TYR A 375 3.46 -27.96 2.55
N ASP A 376 4.12 -29.03 2.12
CA ASP A 376 4.62 -30.08 2.99
C ASP A 376 6.07 -29.79 3.39
N LYS A 377 6.29 -29.53 4.68
CA LYS A 377 7.61 -29.20 5.22
C LYS A 377 8.60 -30.36 5.13
N LYS A 378 8.11 -31.61 5.20
CA LYS A 378 8.96 -32.82 5.17
C LYS A 378 9.40 -33.13 3.75
N ALA A 379 8.48 -33.09 2.81
CA ALA A 379 8.74 -33.31 1.39
C ALA A 379 9.40 -32.07 0.74
N LYS A 380 9.20 -30.87 1.33
CA LYS A 380 9.55 -29.55 0.75
C LYS A 380 8.88 -29.33 -0.59
N GLU A 381 7.64 -29.78 -0.72
CA GLU A 381 6.86 -29.71 -1.94
C GLU A 381 5.63 -28.83 -1.75
N HIS A 382 5.31 -28.09 -2.81
CA HIS A 382 4.07 -27.34 -2.92
C HIS A 382 3.11 -28.05 -3.86
N GLN A 383 1.84 -28.04 -3.50
CA GLN A 383 0.76 -28.52 -4.36
C GLN A 383 -0.26 -27.38 -4.56
N CYS A 384 -0.90 -27.39 -5.71
CA CYS A 384 -1.97 -26.46 -6.02
C CYS A 384 -3.16 -27.22 -6.60
N ARG A 385 -4.35 -26.82 -6.18
CA ARG A 385 -5.62 -27.26 -6.73
C ARG A 385 -6.43 -26.04 -7.12
N ILE A 386 -7.00 -26.02 -8.33
CA ILE A 386 -7.79 -24.92 -8.83
C ILE A 386 -9.14 -25.43 -9.30
N GLU A 387 -10.20 -24.91 -8.70
CA GLU A 387 -11.57 -25.18 -9.13
C GLU A 387 -12.22 -23.93 -9.65
N ARG A 388 -13.00 -24.06 -10.73
CA ARG A 388 -13.75 -22.96 -11.30
C ARG A 388 -15.23 -23.16 -11.05
N ILE A 389 -15.87 -22.22 -10.38
CA ILE A 389 -17.30 -22.18 -10.17
C ILE A 389 -17.89 -21.19 -11.19
N GLY A 390 -18.38 -21.71 -12.32
CA GLY A 390 -19.08 -20.94 -13.34
C GLY A 390 -20.55 -20.80 -12.94
N LEU A 391 -21.07 -19.58 -12.95
CA LEU A 391 -22.48 -19.32 -12.78
C LEU A 391 -23.17 -19.51 -14.13
N PHE A 392 -23.81 -20.65 -14.32
CA PHE A 392 -24.74 -20.85 -15.43
C PHE A 392 -25.92 -19.88 -15.23
N LEU A 393 -25.95 -18.80 -16.00
CA LEU A 393 -27.20 -18.10 -16.32
C LEU A 393 -28.08 -19.11 -17.08
N GLY A 394 -28.75 -19.96 -16.30
CA GLY A 394 -29.74 -20.87 -16.85
C GLY A 394 -30.77 -20.05 -17.59
N SER A 395 -30.84 -20.23 -18.89
CA SER A 395 -31.89 -19.79 -19.74
C SER A 395 -33.28 -20.21 -19.18
N LEU A 396 -33.86 -19.37 -18.35
CA LEU A 396 -35.29 -19.34 -18.14
C LEU A 396 -35.90 -18.46 -19.23
N ARG A 397 -35.91 -18.94 -20.49
CA ARG A 397 -36.87 -18.58 -21.51
C ARG A 397 -37.68 -19.81 -21.79
N SER A 398 -38.84 -19.88 -21.23
CA SER A 398 -40.07 -20.45 -21.82
C SER A 398 -41.24 -20.04 -20.96
#